data_016257efb7fe6b6b5d9c60675a09745d
#
_entry.id   016257efb7fe6b6b5d9c60675a09745d
#
_cell.length_a   1.000
_cell.length_b   1.000
_cell.length_c   1.000
_cell.angle_alpha   90.00
_cell.angle_beta   90.00
_cell.angle_gamma   90.00
#
_symmetry.space_group_name_H-M   'P 1'
#
loop_
_entity.id
_entity.type
_entity.pdbx_description
1 polymer ?
#
loop_
_entity_poly.entity_id
_entity_poly.type
_entity_poly.pdbx_seq_one_letter_code
_entity_poly.pdbx_strand_id
1 'polypeptide(L)' 'MQDNQNQAVPSAYFLVTVSQFCEKNRAFTNGGIRALIFNEHNNGLAKSGAIIRLGRKVLIDEVLFFQWVKSQHMGAK' A
#
# COMPACT_ATOMS: atom_id res chain seq x y z
N MET A 1 28.30 1.38 -5.17
CA MET A 1 27.78 1.74 -5.46
C MET A 1 26.89 2.01 -5.52
N GLN A 2 26.77 1.79 -5.38
CA GLN A 2 26.02 2.05 -5.55
C GLN A 2 25.08 2.42 -5.60
N ASP A 3 25.27 2.36 -5.38
CA ASP A 3 24.44 2.77 -5.54
C ASP A 3 23.52 3.00 -5.86
N ASN A 4 23.74 2.90 -5.82
CA ASN A 4 22.97 3.19 -6.23
C ASN A 4 22.03 3.12 -6.51
N GLN A 5 22.17 2.76 -6.41
CA GLN A 5 21.53 2.69 -6.81
C GLN A 5 20.53 3.06 -6.94
N ASN A 6 20.42 3.42 -6.77
CA ASN A 6 19.61 3.98 -6.86
C ASN A 6 18.92 4.55 -7.46
N GLN A 7 19.50 4.97 -7.75
CA GLN A 7 18.93 5.24 -8.78
C GLN A 7 17.46 5.43 -8.86
N ALA A 8 16.76 5.92 -9.90
CA ALA A 8 15.32 6.00 -9.91
C ALA A 8 14.76 4.67 -9.45
N VAL A 9 13.88 4.70 -8.49
CA VAL A 9 13.38 3.48 -7.88
C VAL A 9 11.98 3.22 -8.39
N PRO A 10 11.75 2.13 -9.11
CA PRO A 10 10.40 1.79 -9.54
C PRO A 10 9.48 1.57 -8.34
N SER A 11 8.18 1.74 -8.55
CA SER A 11 7.22 1.55 -7.47
C SER A 11 7.30 0.16 -6.86
N ALA A 12 7.77 -0.83 -7.62
CA ALA A 12 7.89 -2.19 -7.12
C ALA A 12 8.81 -2.27 -5.91
N TYR A 13 9.68 -1.30 -5.73
CA TYR A 13 10.59 -1.30 -4.60
C TYR A 13 10.03 -0.59 -3.38
N PHE A 14 8.79 -0.16 -3.45
CA PHE A 14 8.13 0.46 -2.31
C PHE A 14 7.13 -0.49 -1.66
N LEU A 15 7.57 -1.73 -1.48
CA LEU A 15 6.72 -2.73 -0.82
C LEU A 15 7.09 -2.79 0.64
N VAL A 16 6.09 -2.64 1.49
CA VAL A 16 6.29 -2.65 2.93
C VAL A 16 5.21 -3.50 3.58
N THR A 17 5.50 -3.95 4.79
CA THR A 17 4.48 -4.64 5.58
C THR A 17 3.51 -3.63 6.15
N VAL A 18 2.39 -4.12 6.69
CA VAL A 18 1.41 -3.24 7.33
C VAL A 18 2.08 -2.44 8.46
N SER A 19 2.87 -3.09 9.29
CA SER A 19 3.53 -2.41 10.40
C SER A 19 4.50 -1.33 9.91
N GLN A 20 5.30 -1.66 8.90
CA GLN A 20 6.23 -0.70 8.34
C GLN A 20 5.51 0.47 7.72
N PHE A 21 4.41 0.17 7.02
CA PHE A 21 3.62 1.23 6.41
C PHE A 21 3.10 2.21 7.46
N CYS A 22 2.57 1.68 8.54
CA CYS A 22 1.99 2.52 9.58
C CYS A 22 3.04 3.29 10.37
N GLU A 23 4.25 2.74 10.48
CA GLU A 23 5.34 3.49 11.11
C GLU A 23 5.71 4.73 10.31
N LYS A 24 5.70 4.60 8.99
CA LYS A 24 6.03 5.71 8.12
C LYS A 24 4.86 6.68 7.96
N ASN A 25 3.67 6.16 7.97
CA ASN A 25 2.48 6.93 7.64
C ASN A 25 1.55 6.92 8.85
N ARG A 26 1.83 7.81 9.78
CA ARG A 26 1.19 7.80 11.08
C ARG A 26 -0.28 8.18 11.06
N ALA A 27 -0.78 8.61 9.91
CA ALA A 27 -2.21 8.84 9.76
C ALA A 27 -3.01 7.53 9.75
N PHE A 28 -2.31 6.41 9.54
CA PHE A 28 -2.96 5.11 9.46
C PHE A 28 -2.56 4.25 10.64
N THR A 29 -3.52 3.50 11.17
CA THR A 29 -3.25 2.55 12.24
C THR A 29 -3.23 1.14 11.66
N ASN A 30 -2.55 0.23 12.38
CA ASN A 30 -2.52 -1.16 11.95
C ASN A 30 -3.94 -1.71 11.82
N GLY A 31 -4.79 -1.44 12.81
CA GLY A 31 -6.16 -1.92 12.76
C GLY A 31 -6.93 -1.36 11.59
N GLY A 32 -6.75 -0.08 11.31
CA GLY A 32 -7.42 0.55 10.17
C GLY A 32 -6.99 -0.06 8.85
N ILE A 33 -5.68 -0.25 8.67
CA ILE A 33 -5.19 -0.85 7.43
C ILE A 33 -5.67 -2.28 7.28
N ARG A 34 -5.64 -3.05 8.37
CA ARG A 34 -6.10 -4.44 8.28
C ARG A 34 -7.58 -4.52 7.94
N ALA A 35 -8.37 -3.58 8.44
CA ALA A 35 -9.78 -3.54 8.09
C ALA A 35 -9.97 -3.25 6.60
N LEU A 36 -9.17 -2.34 6.04
CA LEU A 36 -9.23 -2.05 4.62
C LEU A 36 -8.86 -3.27 3.80
N ILE A 37 -7.84 -4.00 4.22
CA ILE A 37 -7.42 -5.21 3.52
C ILE A 37 -8.49 -6.29 3.63
N PHE A 38 -9.11 -6.41 4.79
CA PHE A 38 -10.17 -7.38 5.00
C PHE A 38 -11.32 -7.15 4.01
N ASN A 39 -11.59 -5.90 3.70
CA ASN A 39 -12.67 -5.53 2.80
C ASN A 39 -12.19 -5.22 1.38
N GLU A 40 -11.02 -5.71 1.01
CA GLU A 40 -10.37 -5.29 -0.23
C GLU A 40 -11.20 -5.56 -1.48
N HIS A 41 -12.03 -6.59 -1.46
CA HIS A 41 -12.85 -6.90 -2.62
C HIS A 41 -14.10 -6.04 -2.72
N ASN A 42 -14.43 -5.35 -1.64
CA ASN A 42 -15.61 -4.49 -1.60
C ASN A 42 -15.27 -3.01 -1.75
N ASN A 43 -14.03 -2.63 -1.42
CA ASN A 43 -13.66 -1.23 -1.45
C ASN A 43 -12.75 -0.86 -2.62
N GLY A 44 -12.49 -1.80 -3.52
CA GLY A 44 -11.66 -1.56 -4.69
C GLY A 44 -10.17 -1.71 -4.45
N LEU A 45 -9.77 -1.98 -3.22
CA LEU A 45 -8.35 -2.08 -2.91
C LEU A 45 -7.70 -3.25 -3.63
N ALA A 46 -8.40 -4.39 -3.71
CA ALA A 46 -7.85 -5.54 -4.43
C ALA A 46 -7.59 -5.21 -5.89
N LYS A 47 -8.51 -4.50 -6.52
CA LYS A 47 -8.35 -4.14 -7.93
C LYS A 47 -7.24 -3.14 -8.15
N SER A 48 -6.91 -2.37 -7.14
CA SER A 48 -5.86 -1.36 -7.27
C SER A 48 -4.48 -1.98 -7.45
N GLY A 49 -4.32 -3.23 -7.06
CA GLY A 49 -3.01 -3.88 -7.10
C GLY A 49 -2.11 -3.49 -5.96
N ALA A 50 -2.61 -2.73 -5.00
CA ALA A 50 -1.78 -2.23 -3.90
C ALA A 50 -1.45 -3.29 -2.87
N ILE A 51 -2.23 -4.37 -2.80
CA ILE A 51 -2.01 -5.41 -1.81
C ILE A 51 -1.38 -6.61 -2.49
N ILE A 52 -0.20 -6.98 -2.02
CA ILE A 52 0.57 -8.07 -2.61
C ILE A 52 0.71 -9.17 -1.57
N ARG A 53 0.35 -10.38 -1.96
CA ARG A 53 0.46 -11.52 -1.07
C ARG A 53 1.59 -12.39 -1.55
N LEU A 54 2.58 -12.58 -0.70
CA LEU A 54 3.73 -13.40 -1.01
C LEU A 54 3.83 -14.46 0.08
N GLY A 55 3.35 -15.66 -0.24
CA GLY A 55 3.22 -16.68 0.77
C GLY A 55 2.26 -16.19 1.85
N ARG A 56 2.74 -16.12 3.06
CA ARG A 56 1.92 -15.62 4.16
C ARG A 56 2.09 -14.14 4.42
N LYS A 57 3.02 -13.52 3.70
CA LYS A 57 3.24 -12.09 3.88
C LYS A 57 2.23 -11.30 3.10
N VAL A 58 1.77 -10.23 3.71
CA VAL A 58 0.94 -9.24 3.05
C VAL A 58 1.75 -7.98 2.96
N LEU A 59 1.98 -7.51 1.75
CA LEU A 59 2.77 -6.33 1.50
C LEU A 59 1.91 -5.26 0.85
N ILE A 60 2.29 -4.02 1.07
CA ILE A 60 1.58 -2.88 0.50
C ILE A 60 2.50 -2.19 -0.48
N ASP A 61 2.01 -2.01 -1.71
CA ASP A 61 2.69 -1.16 -2.69
C ASP A 61 2.26 0.25 -2.37
N GLU A 62 3.16 1.04 -1.83
CA GLU A 62 2.81 2.37 -1.33
C GLU A 62 2.28 3.28 -2.42
N VAL A 63 2.89 3.24 -3.60
CA VAL A 63 2.45 4.10 -4.69
C VAL A 63 1.01 3.80 -5.06
N LEU A 64 0.71 2.54 -5.29
CA LEU A 64 -0.64 2.14 -5.68
C LEU A 64 -1.64 2.36 -4.56
N PHE A 65 -1.19 2.16 -3.32
CA PHE A 65 -2.08 2.39 -2.19
C PHE A 65 -2.51 3.85 -2.11
N PHE A 66 -1.57 4.78 -2.25
CA PHE A 66 -1.93 6.19 -2.17
C PHE A 66 -2.74 6.64 -3.38
N GLN A 67 -2.52 6.05 -4.55
CA GLN A 67 -3.37 6.32 -5.69
C GLN A 67 -4.80 5.89 -5.40
N TRP A 68 -4.94 4.71 -4.77
CA TRP A 68 -6.26 4.22 -4.40
C TRP A 68 -6.92 5.14 -3.37
N VAL A 69 -6.15 5.57 -2.36
CA VAL A 69 -6.68 6.49 -1.35
C VAL A 69 -7.22 7.75 -2.00
N LYS A 70 -6.45 8.31 -2.91
CA LYS A 70 -6.89 9.53 -3.59
C LYS A 70 -8.13 9.30 -4.44
N SER A 71 -8.22 8.14 -5.05
CA SER A 71 -9.39 7.82 -5.87
C SER A 71 -10.65 7.71 -5.01
N GLN A 72 -10.51 7.23 -3.78
CA GLN A 72 -11.64 7.16 -2.88
C GLN A 72 -12.17 8.55 -2.56
N HIS A 73 -11.26 9.47 -2.31
CA HIS A 73 -11.66 10.85 -2.03
C HIS A 73 -12.38 11.46 -3.23
N MET A 74 -11.82 11.29 -4.40
CA MET A 74 -12.40 11.89 -5.60
C MET A 74 -13.72 11.25 -5.98
N GLY A 75 -13.85 9.95 -5.73
CA GLY A 75 -15.06 9.24 -6.07
C GLY A 75 -16.16 9.37 -5.06
N ALA A 76 -15.85 9.90 -3.91
CA ALA A 76 -16.83 9.96 -2.84
C ALA A 76 -17.81 11.09 -3.05
N LYS A 77 -17.80 11.75 -3.69
CA LYS A 77 -18.66 12.73 -3.90
C LYS A 77 -19.88 12.66 -3.62
#